data_6c8dced3fff2563fa3bb5a86a237b9c8
#
_entry.id   6c8dced3fff2563fa3bb5a86a237b9c8
#
_cell.length_a   1.000
_cell.length_b   1.000
_cell.length_c   1.000
_cell.angle_alpha   90.00
_cell.angle_beta   90.00
_cell.angle_gamma   90.00
#
_symmetry.space_group_name_H-M   'P 1'
#
loop_
_entity.id
_entity.type
_entity.pdbx_description
1 polymer ?
#
loop_
_entity_poly.entity_id
_entity_poly.type
_entity_poly.pdbx_seq_one_letter_code
_entity_poly.pdbx_strand_id
1 'polypeptide(L)'
;MNIPENAFKKALRDKQTQLGLWLSMGNAVSAEICAGAGFDWVLIDGEHGPNDLTTVLAQLQALTAYPGVHALARIPSGRGEYGETLIKQYLDLGAQTLLVPMIDTVEQAQAVVRAARYPQDDGRGGTRGIGGARAARWGRYPAFLQESNEQVCVLVQAETRLALDNLEEIVAVDGVDGVLMGPSDLSASLGHLGDQAHADVTSAIERAIAQILAGNKAAGVFTLDPRMAQHYLSLGATFVSVGLDTAILLMGTSQLRSAFQP
;
A
#
# COMPACT_ATOMS: atom_id res chain seq x y z
N MET A 1 -22.10 16.53 3.90
CA MET A 1 -21.09 15.84 3.06
C MET A 1 -21.07 14.39 3.48
N ASN A 2 -20.95 13.46 2.53
CA ASN A 2 -20.78 12.04 2.84
C ASN A 2 -19.28 11.71 2.83
N ILE A 3 -18.88 10.62 3.51
CA ILE A 3 -17.51 10.12 3.41
C ILE A 3 -17.22 9.72 1.96
N PRO A 4 -16.05 10.04 1.39
CA PRO A 4 -15.69 9.59 0.04
C PRO A 4 -15.61 8.07 -0.02
N GLU A 5 -16.20 7.47 -1.06
CA GLU A 5 -15.98 6.05 -1.35
C GLU A 5 -14.49 5.79 -1.60
N ASN A 6 -13.97 4.70 -1.06
CA ASN A 6 -12.65 4.23 -1.40
C ASN A 6 -12.72 3.44 -2.71
N ALA A 7 -12.56 4.15 -3.83
CA ALA A 7 -12.69 3.56 -5.16
C ALA A 7 -11.57 2.53 -5.46
N PHE A 8 -10.38 2.66 -4.86
CA PHE A 8 -9.34 1.65 -4.96
C PHE A 8 -9.77 0.33 -4.28
N LYS A 9 -10.28 0.40 -3.05
CA LYS A 9 -10.85 -0.78 -2.37
C LYS A 9 -11.94 -1.45 -3.19
N LYS A 10 -12.81 -0.63 -3.79
CA LYS A 10 -13.87 -1.12 -4.69
C LYS A 10 -13.28 -1.80 -5.92
N ALA A 11 -12.31 -1.20 -6.58
CA ALA A 11 -11.65 -1.78 -7.75
C ALA A 11 -10.99 -3.14 -7.44
N LEU A 12 -10.34 -3.27 -6.27
CA LEU A 12 -9.77 -4.54 -5.82
C LEU A 12 -10.85 -5.63 -5.63
N ARG A 13 -11.99 -5.29 -5.02
CA ARG A 13 -13.13 -6.24 -4.88
C ARG A 13 -13.71 -6.66 -6.22
N ASP A 14 -13.76 -5.71 -7.15
CA ASP A 14 -14.27 -5.94 -8.52
C ASP A 14 -13.21 -6.62 -9.42
N LYS A 15 -12.02 -6.98 -8.84
CA LYS A 15 -10.88 -7.62 -9.53
C LYS A 15 -10.38 -6.82 -10.73
N GLN A 16 -10.49 -5.49 -10.66
CA GLN A 16 -9.99 -4.60 -11.69
C GLN A 16 -8.49 -4.39 -11.50
N THR A 17 -7.74 -4.52 -12.58
CA THR A 17 -6.30 -4.23 -12.59
C THR A 17 -6.04 -2.78 -12.24
N GLN A 18 -5.09 -2.54 -11.34
CA GLN A 18 -4.68 -1.23 -10.85
C GLN A 18 -3.15 -1.10 -11.00
N LEU A 19 -2.69 -0.21 -11.88
CA LEU A 19 -1.27 0.09 -12.04
C LEU A 19 -0.88 1.27 -11.18
N GLY A 20 0.24 1.14 -10.48
CA GLY A 20 0.68 2.15 -9.53
C GLY A 20 2.14 2.55 -9.60
N LEU A 21 2.44 3.64 -8.92
CA LEU A 21 3.77 4.21 -8.80
C LEU A 21 4.09 4.55 -7.35
N TRP A 22 5.34 4.30 -6.90
CA TRP A 22 5.80 4.71 -5.56
C TRP A 22 6.37 6.13 -5.56
N LEU A 23 6.05 6.85 -4.47
CA LEU A 23 6.49 8.22 -4.20
C LEU A 23 7.42 8.21 -2.99
N SER A 24 8.72 8.11 -3.24
CA SER A 24 9.76 8.06 -2.20
C SER A 24 10.56 9.35 -2.08
N MET A 25 10.24 10.39 -2.85
CA MET A 25 10.95 11.69 -2.77
C MET A 25 10.50 12.56 -1.59
N GLY A 26 9.38 12.26 -0.95
CA GLY A 26 8.86 13.07 0.16
C GLY A 26 8.42 14.47 -0.24
N ASN A 27 7.97 14.68 -1.48
CA ASN A 27 7.74 16.01 -2.03
C ASN A 27 6.37 16.08 -2.74
N ALA A 28 5.57 17.12 -2.42
CA ALA A 28 4.24 17.31 -2.98
C ALA A 28 4.26 17.59 -4.50
N VAL A 29 5.28 18.30 -5.01
CA VAL A 29 5.39 18.60 -6.45
C VAL A 29 5.69 17.33 -7.25
N SER A 30 6.58 16.45 -6.75
CA SER A 30 6.81 15.16 -7.41
C SER A 30 5.55 14.29 -7.41
N ALA A 31 4.77 14.32 -6.31
CA ALA A 31 3.50 13.61 -6.23
C ALA A 31 2.50 14.11 -7.28
N GLU A 32 2.37 15.43 -7.48
CA GLU A 32 1.52 16.01 -8.53
C GLU A 32 1.96 15.59 -9.94
N ILE A 33 3.27 15.66 -10.23
CA ILE A 33 3.81 15.25 -11.54
C ILE A 33 3.48 13.79 -11.82
N CYS A 34 3.71 12.91 -10.84
CA CYS A 34 3.44 11.48 -10.97
C CYS A 34 1.94 11.18 -11.12
N ALA A 35 1.07 11.89 -10.38
CA ALA A 35 -0.38 11.72 -10.48
C ALA A 35 -0.91 12.11 -11.86
N GLY A 36 -0.32 13.13 -12.49
CA GLY A 36 -0.68 13.57 -13.85
C GLY A 36 -0.34 12.56 -14.95
N ALA A 37 0.42 11.51 -14.64
CA ALA A 37 0.83 10.49 -15.62
C ALA A 37 -0.26 9.44 -15.93
N GLY A 38 -1.37 9.39 -15.16
CA GLY A 38 -2.49 8.49 -15.43
C GLY A 38 -2.37 7.11 -14.80
N PHE A 39 -1.57 6.96 -13.75
CA PHE A 39 -1.61 5.75 -12.91
C PHE A 39 -2.93 5.66 -12.14
N ASP A 40 -3.40 4.44 -11.88
CA ASP A 40 -4.61 4.22 -11.08
C ASP A 40 -4.40 4.57 -9.61
N TRP A 41 -3.16 4.38 -9.11
CA TRP A 41 -2.78 4.72 -7.75
C TRP A 41 -1.33 5.16 -7.64
N VAL A 42 -1.06 5.95 -6.59
CA VAL A 42 0.29 6.29 -6.15
C VAL A 42 0.42 5.97 -4.67
N LEU A 43 1.62 5.53 -4.24
CA LEU A 43 1.89 5.17 -2.86
C LEU A 43 2.92 6.11 -2.25
N ILE A 44 2.51 6.84 -1.22
CA ILE A 44 3.40 7.69 -0.42
C ILE A 44 4.16 6.76 0.54
N ASP A 45 5.49 6.70 0.38
CA ASP A 45 6.34 5.77 1.11
C ASP A 45 6.85 6.39 2.42
N GLY A 46 6.22 6.01 3.54
CA GLY A 46 6.65 6.44 4.87
C GLY A 46 7.70 5.54 5.51
N GLU A 47 8.03 4.40 4.90
CA GLU A 47 9.03 3.47 5.45
C GLU A 47 10.44 3.76 4.96
N HIS A 48 10.65 3.84 3.64
CA HIS A 48 11.97 4.05 3.03
C HIS A 48 12.13 5.42 2.38
N GLY A 49 11.06 6.19 2.23
CA GLY A 49 11.12 7.58 1.81
C GLY A 49 11.41 8.53 2.97
N PRO A 50 11.98 9.75 2.73
CA PRO A 50 12.20 10.76 3.76
C PRO A 50 10.89 11.46 4.13
N ASN A 51 9.85 10.68 4.45
CA ASN A 51 8.51 11.15 4.78
C ASN A 51 8.27 11.19 6.29
N ASP A 52 7.67 12.27 6.74
CA ASP A 52 7.04 12.42 8.03
C ASP A 52 5.53 12.70 7.87
N LEU A 53 4.80 12.86 8.97
CA LEU A 53 3.37 13.15 8.92
C LEU A 53 3.05 14.45 8.16
N THR A 54 3.93 15.45 8.21
CA THR A 54 3.75 16.73 7.53
C THR A 54 3.91 16.58 6.01
N THR A 55 4.94 15.88 5.57
CA THR A 55 5.19 15.63 4.14
C THR A 55 4.16 14.68 3.54
N VAL A 56 3.71 13.67 4.30
CA VAL A 56 2.58 12.81 3.90
C VAL A 56 1.30 13.63 3.73
N LEU A 57 0.99 14.53 4.69
CA LEU A 57 -0.17 15.41 4.58
C LEU A 57 -0.11 16.29 3.34
N ALA A 58 1.04 16.91 3.06
CA ALA A 58 1.23 17.78 1.90
C ALA A 58 1.00 17.01 0.58
N GLN A 59 1.52 15.79 0.46
CA GLN A 59 1.28 14.93 -0.71
C GLN A 59 -0.18 14.53 -0.84
N LEU A 60 -0.83 14.11 0.25
CA LEU A 60 -2.26 13.80 0.26
C LEU A 60 -3.13 15.01 -0.16
N GLN A 61 -2.71 16.24 0.18
CA GLN A 61 -3.39 17.47 -0.24
C GLN A 61 -3.19 17.73 -1.73
N ALA A 62 -1.96 17.60 -2.24
CA ALA A 62 -1.63 17.78 -3.64
C ALA A 62 -2.42 16.79 -4.53
N LEU A 63 -2.50 15.53 -4.13
CA LEU A 63 -3.20 14.48 -4.86
C LEU A 63 -4.73 14.69 -4.93
N THR A 64 -5.32 15.56 -4.10
CA THR A 64 -6.76 15.87 -4.21
C THR A 64 -7.15 16.56 -5.53
N ALA A 65 -6.19 17.15 -6.24
CA ALA A 65 -6.41 17.73 -7.57
C ALA A 65 -6.56 16.67 -8.68
N TYR A 66 -6.25 15.41 -8.38
CA TYR A 66 -6.23 14.30 -9.34
C TYR A 66 -7.22 13.19 -8.92
N PRO A 67 -8.54 13.41 -9.08
CA PRO A 67 -9.55 12.50 -8.52
C PRO A 67 -9.57 11.10 -9.17
N GLY A 68 -8.91 10.91 -10.31
CA GLY A 68 -8.74 9.60 -10.94
C GLY A 68 -7.59 8.76 -10.40
N VAL A 69 -6.79 9.32 -9.47
CA VAL A 69 -5.62 8.65 -8.90
C VAL A 69 -5.84 8.41 -7.41
N HIS A 70 -5.70 7.16 -6.97
CA HIS A 70 -5.85 6.82 -5.55
C HIS A 70 -4.54 7.00 -4.79
N ALA A 71 -4.60 7.76 -3.69
CA ALA A 71 -3.46 7.94 -2.80
C ALA A 71 -3.45 6.82 -1.75
N LEU A 72 -2.45 5.95 -1.83
CA LEU A 72 -2.11 4.95 -0.82
C LEU A 72 -0.97 5.50 0.04
N ALA A 73 -0.84 5.02 1.27
CA ALA A 73 0.29 5.35 2.12
C ALA A 73 0.87 4.09 2.76
N ARG A 74 2.19 3.89 2.63
CA ARG A 74 2.90 2.89 3.41
C ARG A 74 3.37 3.53 4.72
N ILE A 75 2.94 2.95 5.84
CA ILE A 75 3.37 3.41 7.16
C ILE A 75 4.77 2.87 7.49
N PRO A 76 5.55 3.54 8.35
CA PRO A 76 6.90 3.09 8.70
C PRO A 76 6.97 1.72 9.39
N SER A 77 5.93 1.34 10.12
CA SER A 77 5.84 0.06 10.82
C SER A 77 4.41 -0.26 11.20
N GLY A 78 4.01 -1.54 11.13
CA GLY A 78 2.73 -2.02 11.62
C GLY A 78 2.80 -2.73 12.98
N ARG A 79 3.97 -2.77 13.63
CA ARG A 79 4.20 -3.62 14.81
C ARG A 79 4.04 -2.85 16.11
N GLY A 80 3.35 -3.49 17.08
CA GLY A 80 3.21 -3.01 18.46
C GLY A 80 2.51 -1.64 18.57
N GLU A 81 2.61 -1.02 19.73
CA GLU A 81 1.98 0.28 20.04
C GLU A 81 2.40 1.41 19.09
N TYR A 82 3.65 1.36 18.60
CA TYR A 82 4.13 2.32 17.62
C TYR A 82 3.39 2.19 16.29
N GLY A 83 3.22 0.95 15.80
CA GLY A 83 2.45 0.67 14.59
C GLY A 83 0.98 1.08 14.72
N GLU A 84 0.33 0.78 15.83
CA GLU A 84 -1.05 1.21 16.10
C GLU A 84 -1.18 2.74 16.10
N THR A 85 -0.19 3.45 16.65
CA THR A 85 -0.16 4.91 16.65
C THR A 85 -0.03 5.45 15.22
N LEU A 86 0.85 4.90 14.40
CA LEU A 86 1.05 5.32 13.01
C LEU A 86 -0.19 5.05 12.17
N ILE A 87 -0.82 3.87 12.29
CA ILE A 87 -2.07 3.55 11.60
C ILE A 87 -3.12 4.62 11.87
N LYS A 88 -3.34 4.97 13.13
CA LYS A 88 -4.28 6.03 13.53
C LYS A 88 -3.92 7.38 12.91
N GLN A 89 -2.65 7.79 13.02
CA GLN A 89 -2.19 9.08 12.52
C GLN A 89 -2.36 9.20 11.00
N TYR A 90 -1.93 8.19 10.24
CA TYR A 90 -2.06 8.20 8.78
C TYR A 90 -3.53 8.22 8.33
N LEU A 91 -4.39 7.44 8.98
CA LEU A 91 -5.84 7.48 8.73
C LEU A 91 -6.45 8.84 9.07
N ASP A 92 -6.00 9.49 10.15
CA ASP A 92 -6.46 10.81 10.56
C ASP A 92 -5.99 11.93 9.62
N LEU A 93 -4.83 11.77 8.97
CA LEU A 93 -4.40 12.63 7.85
C LEU A 93 -5.29 12.48 6.61
N GLY A 94 -6.08 11.41 6.51
CA GLY A 94 -7.03 11.15 5.44
C GLY A 94 -6.55 10.15 4.38
N ALA A 95 -5.51 9.37 4.65
CA ALA A 95 -5.23 8.17 3.87
C ALA A 95 -6.34 7.16 4.14
N GLN A 96 -7.04 6.71 3.08
CA GLN A 96 -8.08 5.68 3.21
C GLN A 96 -7.52 4.28 2.96
N THR A 97 -6.39 4.16 2.30
CA THR A 97 -5.71 2.90 2.01
C THR A 97 -4.31 2.93 2.62
N LEU A 98 -4.04 1.97 3.48
CA LEU A 98 -2.73 1.77 4.10
C LEU A 98 -2.07 0.51 3.57
N LEU A 99 -0.77 0.59 3.29
CA LEU A 99 0.11 -0.56 3.14
C LEU A 99 0.96 -0.69 4.41
N VAL A 100 0.88 -1.85 5.04
CA VAL A 100 1.56 -2.12 6.31
C VAL A 100 2.68 -3.13 6.09
N PRO A 101 3.95 -2.72 6.27
CA PRO A 101 5.10 -3.57 5.96
C PRO A 101 5.33 -4.66 7.01
N MET A 102 6.07 -5.70 6.62
CA MET A 102 6.64 -6.73 7.51
C MET A 102 5.60 -7.46 8.37
N ILE A 103 4.49 -7.89 7.78
CA ILE A 103 3.45 -8.67 8.46
C ILE A 103 3.74 -10.15 8.25
N ASP A 104 4.18 -10.80 9.32
CA ASP A 104 4.68 -12.16 9.32
C ASP A 104 3.70 -13.17 9.94
N THR A 105 2.74 -12.71 10.76
CA THR A 105 1.82 -13.61 11.47
C THR A 105 0.38 -13.12 11.43
N VAL A 106 -0.53 -14.04 11.71
CA VAL A 106 -1.97 -13.76 11.77
C VAL A 106 -2.31 -12.76 12.88
N GLU A 107 -1.63 -12.84 14.02
CA GLU A 107 -1.84 -11.93 15.15
C GLU A 107 -1.45 -10.49 14.77
N GLN A 108 -0.35 -10.32 14.03
CA GLN A 108 0.06 -9.01 13.51
C GLN A 108 -0.97 -8.46 12.53
N ALA A 109 -1.44 -9.26 11.58
CA ALA A 109 -2.49 -8.84 10.63
C ALA A 109 -3.78 -8.45 11.35
N GLN A 110 -4.21 -9.23 12.35
CA GLN A 110 -5.37 -8.91 13.17
C GLN A 110 -5.19 -7.62 13.98
N ALA A 111 -4.00 -7.39 14.55
CA ALA A 111 -3.68 -6.17 15.29
C ALA A 111 -3.77 -4.94 14.39
N VAL A 112 -3.23 -5.01 13.16
CA VAL A 112 -3.32 -3.95 12.15
C VAL A 112 -4.77 -3.63 11.81
N VAL A 113 -5.59 -4.64 11.54
CA VAL A 113 -7.01 -4.45 11.22
C VAL A 113 -7.75 -3.78 12.39
N ARG A 114 -7.52 -4.26 13.63
CA ARG A 114 -8.13 -3.64 14.82
C ARG A 114 -7.72 -2.18 14.99
N ALA A 115 -6.43 -1.87 14.80
CA ALA A 115 -5.92 -0.50 14.92
C ALA A 115 -6.51 0.46 13.84
N ALA A 116 -6.89 -0.09 12.69
CA ALA A 116 -7.46 0.68 11.58
C ALA A 116 -8.96 0.95 11.72
N ARG A 117 -9.68 0.20 12.54
CA ARG A 117 -11.14 0.27 12.68
C ARG A 117 -11.57 0.95 13.97
N TYR A 118 -12.61 1.78 13.89
CA TYR A 118 -13.30 2.27 15.08
C TYR A 118 -14.09 1.15 15.77
N PRO A 119 -14.29 1.23 17.11
CA PRO A 119 -15.17 0.31 17.83
C PRO A 119 -16.57 0.28 17.23
N GLN A 120 -17.17 -0.90 17.14
CA GLN A 120 -18.54 -1.14 16.69
C GLN A 120 -19.15 -2.28 17.52
N ASP A 121 -20.48 -2.23 17.72
CA ASP A 121 -21.20 -3.19 18.57
C ASP A 121 -21.35 -4.58 17.93
N ASP A 122 -21.12 -4.71 16.62
CA ASP A 122 -21.26 -5.95 15.86
C ASP A 122 -20.05 -6.91 15.95
N GLY A 123 -19.06 -6.58 16.79
CA GLY A 123 -17.83 -7.34 16.98
C GLY A 123 -16.79 -7.21 15.86
N ARG A 124 -17.11 -6.48 14.77
CA ARG A 124 -16.17 -6.18 13.67
C ARG A 124 -15.39 -4.89 13.88
N GLY A 125 -15.64 -4.22 14.99
CA GLY A 125 -14.95 -3.01 15.39
C GLY A 125 -13.53 -3.23 15.85
N GLY A 126 -12.83 -2.14 16.10
CA GLY A 126 -11.42 -2.14 16.48
C GLY A 126 -11.12 -1.25 17.67
N THR A 127 -9.88 -0.78 17.71
CA THR A 127 -9.31 0.02 18.80
C THR A 127 -8.90 1.42 18.36
N ARG A 128 -9.24 1.83 17.13
CA ARG A 128 -8.90 3.17 16.63
C ARG A 128 -9.47 4.25 17.53
N GLY A 129 -8.61 5.13 18.05
CA GLY A 129 -9.04 6.28 18.85
C GLY A 129 -9.77 7.33 18.01
N ILE A 130 -10.73 8.00 18.62
CA ILE A 130 -11.57 9.02 17.99
C ILE A 130 -10.92 10.39 18.12
N GLY A 131 -10.80 11.11 17.01
CA GLY A 131 -10.30 12.48 16.96
C GLY A 131 -11.04 13.33 15.92
N GLY A 132 -11.12 14.65 16.13
CA GLY A 132 -11.68 15.62 15.18
C GLY A 132 -10.73 15.93 14.02
N ALA A 133 -10.29 14.87 13.28
CA ALA A 133 -9.20 14.94 12.33
C ALA A 133 -9.63 15.39 10.91
N ARG A 134 -8.62 15.59 10.04
CA ARG A 134 -8.81 15.92 8.62
C ARG A 134 -9.67 14.90 7.89
N ALA A 135 -9.51 13.61 8.20
CA ALA A 135 -10.29 12.53 7.59
C ALA A 135 -11.81 12.76 7.71
N ALA A 136 -12.27 13.21 8.87
CA ALA A 136 -13.67 13.58 9.14
C ALA A 136 -14.03 15.01 8.66
N ARG A 137 -13.10 15.69 7.94
CA ARG A 137 -13.23 17.12 7.59
C ARG A 137 -13.61 17.97 8.80
N TRP A 138 -12.95 17.70 9.94
CA TRP A 138 -13.17 18.39 11.22
C TRP A 138 -14.65 18.41 11.65
N GLY A 139 -15.31 17.24 11.52
CA GLY A 139 -16.72 17.05 11.87
C GLY A 139 -17.75 17.42 10.80
N ARG A 140 -17.30 17.79 9.56
CA ARG A 140 -18.22 18.07 8.45
C ARG A 140 -18.77 16.81 7.78
N TYR A 141 -18.30 15.64 8.12
CA TYR A 141 -18.90 14.34 7.77
C TYR A 141 -19.65 13.76 8.98
N PRO A 142 -20.97 13.96 9.11
CA PRO A 142 -21.70 13.60 10.33
C PRO A 142 -21.67 12.11 10.65
N ALA A 143 -21.71 11.25 9.62
CA ALA A 143 -21.71 9.79 9.77
C ALA A 143 -20.30 9.18 9.71
N PHE A 144 -19.23 9.97 9.84
CA PHE A 144 -17.86 9.50 9.63
C PHE A 144 -17.51 8.29 10.48
N LEU A 145 -17.83 8.31 11.76
CA LEU A 145 -17.47 7.23 12.69
C LEU A 145 -18.20 5.92 12.37
N GLN A 146 -19.44 6.02 11.86
CA GLN A 146 -20.27 4.87 11.51
C GLN A 146 -19.86 4.24 10.17
N GLU A 147 -19.46 5.07 9.22
CA GLU A 147 -19.23 4.65 7.82
C GLU A 147 -17.76 4.41 7.48
N SER A 148 -16.83 4.99 8.25
CA SER A 148 -15.40 5.00 7.87
C SER A 148 -14.75 3.62 7.83
N ASN A 149 -15.17 2.68 8.69
CA ASN A 149 -14.61 1.32 8.71
C ASN A 149 -14.79 0.60 7.35
N GLU A 150 -15.90 0.87 6.65
CA GLU A 150 -16.15 0.30 5.32
C GLU A 150 -15.25 0.90 4.25
N GLN A 151 -14.79 2.14 4.46
CA GLN A 151 -13.96 2.87 3.50
C GLN A 151 -12.46 2.74 3.75
N VAL A 152 -12.04 2.18 4.88
CA VAL A 152 -10.63 1.87 5.13
C VAL A 152 -10.24 0.60 4.37
N CYS A 153 -9.17 0.69 3.59
CA CYS A 153 -8.53 -0.43 2.91
C CYS A 153 -7.21 -0.76 3.60
N VAL A 154 -7.07 -1.99 4.05
CA VAL A 154 -5.86 -2.50 4.69
C VAL A 154 -5.16 -3.48 3.78
N LEU A 155 -3.97 -3.09 3.32
CA LEU A 155 -3.05 -3.96 2.61
C LEU A 155 -1.90 -4.33 3.55
N VAL A 156 -1.52 -5.58 3.58
CA VAL A 156 -0.35 -6.05 4.31
C VAL A 156 0.76 -6.45 3.35
N GLN A 157 2.01 -6.25 3.75
CA GLN A 157 3.16 -6.61 2.94
C GLN A 157 3.78 -7.89 3.48
N ALA A 158 3.81 -8.95 2.65
CA ALA A 158 4.45 -10.23 2.92
C ALA A 158 5.79 -10.28 2.19
N GLU A 159 6.89 -10.32 2.96
CA GLU A 159 8.24 -10.12 2.41
C GLU A 159 9.31 -10.89 3.18
N THR A 160 8.88 -11.91 3.93
CA THR A 160 9.77 -12.82 4.65
C THR A 160 9.35 -14.27 4.42
N ARG A 161 10.26 -15.22 4.68
CA ARG A 161 9.93 -16.64 4.68
C ARG A 161 8.80 -16.95 5.67
N LEU A 162 8.84 -16.35 6.85
CA LEU A 162 7.80 -16.55 7.86
C LEU A 162 6.44 -16.05 7.38
N ALA A 163 6.40 -14.92 6.69
CA ALA A 163 5.17 -14.41 6.09
C ALA A 163 4.61 -15.37 5.02
N LEU A 164 5.48 -16.00 4.22
CA LEU A 164 5.06 -17.01 3.25
C LEU A 164 4.50 -18.26 3.92
N ASP A 165 5.15 -18.72 4.99
CA ASP A 165 4.72 -19.92 5.74
C ASP A 165 3.33 -19.71 6.39
N ASN A 166 3.00 -18.47 6.78
CA ASN A 166 1.73 -18.09 7.40
C ASN A 166 0.74 -17.41 6.42
N LEU A 167 1.03 -17.40 5.12
CA LEU A 167 0.30 -16.57 4.17
C LEU A 167 -1.19 -16.91 4.08
N GLU A 168 -1.54 -18.18 4.14
CA GLU A 168 -2.94 -18.64 4.10
C GLU A 168 -3.74 -18.09 5.29
N GLU A 169 -3.16 -18.14 6.49
CA GLU A 169 -3.80 -17.64 7.70
C GLU A 169 -3.88 -16.10 7.71
N ILE A 170 -2.85 -15.40 7.22
CA ILE A 170 -2.86 -13.93 7.05
C ILE A 170 -3.96 -13.52 6.06
N VAL A 171 -4.08 -14.21 4.94
CA VAL A 171 -5.10 -13.96 3.90
C VAL A 171 -6.51 -14.20 4.44
N ALA A 172 -6.69 -15.16 5.34
CA ALA A 172 -7.98 -15.47 5.96
C ALA A 172 -8.46 -14.40 6.97
N VAL A 173 -7.59 -13.47 7.39
CA VAL A 173 -7.99 -12.42 8.35
C VAL A 173 -9.07 -11.52 7.76
N ASP A 174 -10.22 -11.43 8.47
CA ASP A 174 -11.26 -10.46 8.10
C ASP A 174 -10.73 -9.04 8.25
N GLY A 175 -10.87 -8.24 7.19
CA GLY A 175 -10.43 -6.85 7.15
C GLY A 175 -9.07 -6.62 6.52
N VAL A 176 -8.31 -7.66 6.20
CA VAL A 176 -7.24 -7.58 5.21
C VAL A 176 -7.89 -7.56 3.83
N ASP A 177 -7.65 -6.52 3.05
CA ASP A 177 -8.23 -6.36 1.70
C ASP A 177 -7.31 -6.92 0.60
N GLY A 178 -6.01 -6.96 0.85
CA GLY A 178 -5.02 -7.52 -0.07
C GLY A 178 -3.64 -7.69 0.55
N VAL A 179 -2.79 -8.42 -0.16
CA VAL A 179 -1.39 -8.67 0.23
C VAL A 179 -0.47 -8.23 -0.90
N LEU A 180 0.52 -7.40 -0.57
CA LEU A 180 1.59 -7.00 -1.49
C LEU A 180 2.85 -7.82 -1.20
N MET A 181 3.42 -8.40 -2.25
CA MET A 181 4.71 -9.08 -2.18
C MET A 181 5.84 -8.06 -2.31
N GLY A 182 6.78 -8.06 -1.35
CA GLY A 182 7.98 -7.21 -1.35
C GLY A 182 9.21 -7.99 -1.82
N PRO A 183 9.57 -7.98 -3.11
CA PRO A 183 10.63 -8.86 -3.65
C PRO A 183 12.01 -8.60 -3.07
N SER A 184 12.32 -7.36 -2.64
CA SER A 184 13.64 -6.99 -2.10
C SER A 184 13.92 -7.71 -0.79
N ASP A 185 13.05 -7.52 0.20
CA ASP A 185 13.21 -8.13 1.52
C ASP A 185 12.96 -9.64 1.46
N LEU A 186 12.03 -10.08 0.60
CA LEU A 186 11.81 -11.49 0.34
C LEU A 186 13.08 -12.17 -0.19
N SER A 187 13.80 -11.54 -1.13
CA SER A 187 15.06 -12.08 -1.65
C SER A 187 16.10 -12.26 -0.54
N ALA A 188 16.24 -11.27 0.33
CA ALA A 188 17.13 -11.34 1.48
C ALA A 188 16.70 -12.45 2.45
N SER A 189 15.42 -12.56 2.77
CA SER A 189 14.86 -13.56 3.68
C SER A 189 15.00 -14.99 3.15
N LEU A 190 15.00 -15.16 1.83
CA LEU A 190 15.23 -16.45 1.18
C LEU A 190 16.72 -16.80 0.99
N GLY A 191 17.65 -15.92 1.34
CA GLY A 191 19.09 -16.12 1.22
C GLY A 191 19.69 -15.63 -0.09
N HIS A 192 18.95 -14.84 -0.87
CA HIS A 192 19.35 -14.29 -2.17
C HIS A 192 19.44 -12.76 -2.13
N LEU A 193 20.11 -12.20 -1.11
CA LEU A 193 20.20 -10.75 -0.86
C LEU A 193 20.54 -9.96 -2.14
N GLY A 194 19.61 -9.09 -2.55
CA GLY A 194 19.75 -8.20 -3.70
C GLY A 194 19.42 -8.87 -5.05
N ASP A 195 19.17 -10.17 -5.10
CA ASP A 195 18.79 -10.90 -6.33
C ASP A 195 17.29 -11.19 -6.34
N GLN A 196 16.49 -10.16 -6.63
CA GLN A 196 15.03 -10.26 -6.73
C GLN A 196 14.58 -11.12 -7.93
N ALA A 197 15.45 -11.32 -8.92
CA ALA A 197 15.18 -12.12 -10.12
C ALA A 197 15.52 -13.60 -9.93
N HIS A 198 16.09 -13.99 -8.77
CA HIS A 198 16.39 -15.39 -8.48
C HIS A 198 15.16 -16.29 -8.65
N ALA A 199 15.34 -17.48 -9.20
CA ALA A 199 14.24 -18.41 -9.48
C ALA A 199 13.42 -18.78 -8.24
N ASP A 200 14.07 -18.93 -7.08
CA ASP A 200 13.37 -19.21 -5.81
C ASP A 200 12.47 -18.07 -5.39
N VAL A 201 12.91 -16.81 -5.60
CA VAL A 201 12.15 -15.60 -5.24
C VAL A 201 10.94 -15.44 -6.17
N THR A 202 11.15 -15.51 -7.48
CA THR A 202 10.08 -15.38 -8.47
C THR A 202 9.04 -16.49 -8.30
N SER A 203 9.48 -17.74 -8.15
CA SER A 203 8.56 -18.87 -7.90
C SER A 203 7.80 -18.76 -6.56
N ALA A 204 8.42 -18.18 -5.53
CA ALA A 204 7.72 -17.93 -4.25
C ALA A 204 6.63 -16.87 -4.44
N ILE A 205 6.89 -15.79 -5.17
CA ILE A 205 5.91 -14.74 -5.48
C ILE A 205 4.76 -15.32 -6.31
N GLU A 206 5.04 -16.14 -7.33
CA GLU A 206 4.01 -16.79 -8.16
C GLU A 206 3.06 -17.67 -7.32
N ARG A 207 3.63 -18.49 -6.43
CA ARG A 207 2.83 -19.30 -5.49
C ARG A 207 2.02 -18.43 -4.53
N ALA A 208 2.61 -17.36 -4.02
CA ALA A 208 1.93 -16.43 -3.12
C ALA A 208 0.74 -15.74 -3.81
N ILE A 209 0.90 -15.29 -5.06
CA ILE A 209 -0.21 -14.72 -5.85
C ILE A 209 -1.36 -15.72 -5.94
N ALA A 210 -1.09 -16.98 -6.31
CA ALA A 210 -2.13 -18.01 -6.41
C ALA A 210 -2.83 -18.26 -5.07
N GLN A 211 -2.09 -18.28 -3.96
CA GLN A 211 -2.61 -18.49 -2.61
C GLN A 211 -3.47 -17.32 -2.14
N ILE A 212 -3.05 -16.08 -2.38
CA ILE A 212 -3.80 -14.86 -2.05
C ILE A 212 -5.13 -14.83 -2.80
N LEU A 213 -5.09 -15.13 -4.11
CA LEU A 213 -6.29 -15.18 -4.94
C LEU A 213 -7.25 -16.29 -4.52
N ALA A 214 -6.74 -17.46 -4.13
CA ALA A 214 -7.56 -18.57 -3.60
C ALA A 214 -8.32 -18.17 -2.33
N GLY A 215 -7.72 -17.30 -1.48
CA GLY A 215 -8.37 -16.69 -0.31
C GLY A 215 -9.29 -15.51 -0.64
N ASN A 216 -9.55 -15.25 -1.92
CA ASN A 216 -10.39 -14.15 -2.41
C ASN A 216 -9.94 -12.76 -1.95
N LYS A 217 -8.62 -12.56 -1.85
CA LYS A 217 -7.99 -11.26 -1.56
C LYS A 217 -7.26 -10.74 -2.78
N ALA A 218 -6.99 -9.43 -2.80
CA ALA A 218 -6.21 -8.80 -3.85
C ALA A 218 -4.73 -9.15 -3.71
N ALA A 219 -4.09 -9.60 -4.79
CA ALA A 219 -2.66 -9.84 -4.84
C ALA A 219 -1.94 -8.65 -5.49
N GLY A 220 -0.90 -8.15 -4.84
CA GLY A 220 -0.08 -7.06 -5.35
C GLY A 220 1.40 -7.41 -5.38
N VAL A 221 2.14 -6.74 -6.26
CA VAL A 221 3.59 -6.88 -6.35
C VAL A 221 4.22 -5.54 -6.71
N PHE A 222 5.41 -5.27 -6.16
CA PHE A 222 6.27 -4.18 -6.61
C PHE A 222 7.33 -4.72 -7.56
N THR A 223 7.53 -4.09 -8.72
CA THR A 223 8.64 -4.40 -9.63
C THR A 223 9.00 -3.19 -10.49
N LEU A 224 10.28 -3.05 -10.83
CA LEU A 224 10.77 -2.06 -11.79
C LEU A 224 10.97 -2.65 -13.20
N ASP A 225 10.80 -3.97 -13.37
CA ASP A 225 10.87 -4.61 -14.69
C ASP A 225 9.47 -4.73 -15.29
N PRO A 226 9.18 -4.03 -16.41
CA PRO A 226 7.87 -4.09 -17.06
C PRO A 226 7.46 -5.50 -17.50
N ARG A 227 8.42 -6.37 -17.84
CA ARG A 227 8.13 -7.76 -18.24
C ARG A 227 7.64 -8.58 -17.05
N MET A 228 8.28 -8.39 -15.88
CA MET A 228 7.84 -9.03 -14.64
C MET A 228 6.48 -8.49 -14.19
N ALA A 229 6.23 -7.19 -14.36
CA ALA A 229 4.91 -6.61 -14.08
C ALA A 229 3.82 -7.28 -14.93
N GLN A 230 4.03 -7.39 -16.24
CA GLN A 230 3.10 -8.08 -17.16
C GLN A 230 2.93 -9.56 -16.80
N HIS A 231 4.00 -10.23 -16.40
CA HIS A 231 3.95 -11.61 -15.96
C HIS A 231 3.07 -11.77 -14.72
N TYR A 232 3.27 -10.98 -13.67
CA TYR A 232 2.46 -11.05 -12.45
C TYR A 232 0.99 -10.68 -12.70
N LEU A 233 0.74 -9.71 -13.57
CA LEU A 233 -0.62 -9.39 -14.01
C LEU A 233 -1.28 -10.59 -14.73
N SER A 234 -0.54 -11.30 -15.56
CA SER A 234 -1.04 -12.51 -16.25
C SER A 234 -1.37 -13.66 -15.30
N LEU A 235 -0.77 -13.68 -14.10
CA LEU A 235 -1.08 -14.62 -13.02
C LEU A 235 -2.28 -14.19 -12.16
N GLY A 236 -2.85 -13.00 -12.42
CA GLY A 236 -4.03 -12.48 -11.74
C GLY A 236 -3.72 -11.47 -10.62
N ALA A 237 -2.47 -11.00 -10.47
CA ALA A 237 -2.20 -9.88 -9.57
C ALA A 237 -3.04 -8.66 -10.00
N THR A 238 -3.72 -8.03 -9.02
CA THR A 238 -4.68 -6.96 -9.29
C THR A 238 -4.15 -5.57 -9.02
N PHE A 239 -3.10 -5.41 -8.20
CA PHE A 239 -2.47 -4.10 -8.00
C PHE A 239 -0.95 -4.22 -8.08
N VAL A 240 -0.38 -3.69 -9.15
CA VAL A 240 1.05 -3.82 -9.43
C VAL A 240 1.69 -2.44 -9.49
N SER A 241 2.75 -2.24 -8.70
CA SER A 241 3.60 -1.07 -8.84
C SER A 241 4.66 -1.31 -9.91
N VAL A 242 4.71 -0.41 -10.88
CA VAL A 242 5.59 -0.55 -12.04
C VAL A 242 6.72 0.49 -12.07
N GLY A 243 6.86 1.27 -11.00
CA GLY A 243 7.85 2.33 -10.95
C GLY A 243 8.03 2.97 -9.59
N LEU A 244 9.05 3.80 -9.51
CA LEU A 244 9.45 4.58 -8.36
C LEU A 244 9.91 5.97 -8.86
N ASP A 245 9.41 7.04 -8.27
CA ASP A 245 9.70 8.41 -8.70
C ASP A 245 11.21 8.73 -8.72
N THR A 246 11.94 8.29 -7.69
CA THR A 246 13.41 8.46 -7.61
C THR A 246 14.14 7.68 -8.70
N ALA A 247 13.71 6.48 -9.05
CA ALA A 247 14.32 5.68 -10.12
C ALA A 247 14.08 6.33 -11.50
N ILE A 248 12.89 6.85 -11.74
CA ILE A 248 12.55 7.56 -12.97
C ILE A 248 13.42 8.81 -13.13
N LEU A 249 13.56 9.61 -12.06
CA LEU A 249 14.40 10.81 -12.09
C LEU A 249 15.87 10.46 -12.30
N LEU A 250 16.38 9.44 -11.62
CA LEU A 250 17.76 8.95 -11.79
C LEU A 250 18.02 8.49 -13.22
N MET A 251 17.15 7.66 -13.78
CA MET A 251 17.29 7.16 -15.15
C MET A 251 17.21 8.29 -16.18
N GLY A 252 16.24 9.18 -16.06
CA GLY A 252 16.04 10.29 -17.00
C GLY A 252 17.23 11.26 -17.00
N THR A 253 17.71 11.63 -15.82
CA THR A 253 18.88 12.53 -15.71
C THR A 253 20.17 11.89 -16.21
N SER A 254 20.37 10.60 -15.93
CA SER A 254 21.53 9.84 -16.42
C SER A 254 21.51 9.70 -17.95
N GLN A 255 20.35 9.37 -18.53
CA GLN A 255 20.15 9.28 -19.97
C GLN A 255 20.41 10.64 -20.65
N LEU A 256 19.85 11.72 -20.10
CA LEU A 256 20.07 13.06 -20.63
C LEU A 256 21.56 13.41 -20.58
N ARG A 257 22.26 13.16 -19.47
CA ARG A 257 23.71 13.44 -19.35
C ARG A 257 24.53 12.63 -20.34
N SER A 258 24.18 11.36 -20.56
CA SER A 258 24.90 10.48 -21.49
C SER A 258 24.80 10.95 -22.95
N ALA A 259 23.71 11.62 -23.35
CA ALA A 259 23.53 12.16 -24.69
C ALA A 259 24.54 13.27 -25.05
N PHE A 260 25.27 13.83 -24.04
CA PHE A 260 26.27 14.89 -24.21
C PHE A 260 27.66 14.45 -23.80
N GLN A 261 27.88 13.16 -23.60
CA GLN A 261 29.25 12.61 -23.43
C GLN A 261 29.90 12.40 -24.82
N PRO A 262 31.18 12.79 -25.01
CA PRO A 262 31.86 12.58 -26.27
C PRO A 262 32.12 11.08 -26.53
#